data_918a55b8feb998c02a597b344cdfe0f5
#
_entry.id   918a55b8feb998c02a597b344cdfe0f5
#
_cell.length_a   1.000
_cell.length_b   1.000
_cell.length_c   1.000
_cell.angle_alpha   90.00
_cell.angle_beta   90.00
_cell.angle_gamma   90.00
#
_symmetry.space_group_name_H-M   'P 1'
#
loop_
_entity.id
_entity.type
_entity.pdbx_description
1 polymer ?
#
loop_
_entity_poly.entity_id
_entity_poly.type
_entity_poly.pdbx_seq_one_letter_code
_entity_poly.pdbx_strand_id
1 'polypeptide(L)'
;MTEKTLIYGTSYIDSPDRAWLIDKWEKLGQRLNPGVDMLVVNTPAVPNHFPSLHPSTKVHTFPDNIGHLRSNNDGQRDGWGRAMCWGAQYAMDNDYTSIAFVECLLLFAEPVSVYINDMKAQGKVMAQPHSSPHNWMESALFFADVAWMRETNFPMRYNWPGMLWTASSHIFPEHRLTSLCPKPKYLGVHMLGCRDEERPVTLEEAGYYDWLTHSKRATYEAFLRGHGHGDLL
;
A
#
# COMPACT_ATOMS: atom_id res chain seq x y z
N MET A 1 -10.92 -21.70 11.00
CA MET A 1 -11.42 -20.41 10.45
C MET A 1 -11.05 -20.36 8.98
N THR A 2 -11.98 -19.97 8.12
CA THR A 2 -11.69 -19.78 6.69
C THR A 2 -10.75 -18.58 6.54
N GLU A 3 -9.71 -18.71 5.75
CA GLU A 3 -8.81 -17.58 5.46
C GLU A 3 -9.58 -16.49 4.72
N LYS A 4 -9.50 -15.27 5.21
CA LYS A 4 -10.13 -14.09 4.64
C LYS A 4 -9.11 -12.97 4.56
N THR A 5 -8.74 -12.58 3.35
CA THR A 5 -7.75 -11.52 3.10
C THR A 5 -8.46 -10.23 2.70
N LEU A 6 -7.95 -9.10 3.18
CA LEU A 6 -8.30 -7.77 2.69
C LEU A 6 -7.11 -7.17 1.94
N ILE A 7 -7.32 -6.78 0.69
CA ILE A 7 -6.40 -5.88 -0.02
C ILE A 7 -6.89 -4.46 0.22
N TYR A 8 -6.05 -3.59 0.79
CA TYR A 8 -6.44 -2.19 0.91
C TYR A 8 -5.28 -1.25 0.65
N GLY A 9 -5.62 -0.05 0.16
CA GLY A 9 -4.65 0.99 -0.09
C GLY A 9 -5.16 2.37 0.30
N THR A 10 -4.21 3.26 0.55
CA THR A 10 -4.49 4.68 0.76
C THR A 10 -4.46 5.43 -0.55
N SER A 11 -5.29 6.46 -0.68
CA SER A 11 -5.33 7.28 -1.90
C SER A 11 -5.48 8.77 -1.60
N TYR A 12 -4.88 9.56 -2.48
CA TYR A 12 -5.05 11.01 -2.60
C TYR A 12 -5.01 11.36 -4.08
N ILE A 13 -6.18 11.57 -4.69
CA ILE A 13 -6.33 11.63 -6.14
C ILE A 13 -6.59 13.07 -6.58
N ASP A 14 -5.53 13.81 -6.81
CA ASP A 14 -5.50 15.22 -7.18
C ASP A 14 -5.26 15.49 -8.67
N SER A 15 -5.11 14.42 -9.48
CA SER A 15 -4.82 14.54 -10.90
C SER A 15 -5.44 13.42 -11.73
N PRO A 16 -5.66 13.64 -13.04
CA PRO A 16 -6.13 12.60 -13.96
C PRO A 16 -5.21 11.38 -14.02
N ASP A 17 -3.90 11.56 -13.92
CA ASP A 17 -2.94 10.44 -13.95
C ASP A 17 -3.07 9.55 -12.71
N ARG A 18 -3.28 10.14 -11.53
CA ARG A 18 -3.58 9.36 -10.32
C ARG A 18 -4.93 8.66 -10.41
N ALA A 19 -5.94 9.32 -11.00
CA ALA A 19 -7.24 8.70 -11.27
C ALA A 19 -7.12 7.50 -12.21
N TRP A 20 -6.31 7.62 -13.26
CA TRP A 20 -6.00 6.52 -14.15
C TRP A 20 -5.30 5.37 -13.41
N LEU A 21 -4.34 5.68 -12.56
CA LEU A 21 -3.54 4.66 -11.87
C LEU A 21 -4.38 3.87 -10.85
N ILE A 22 -5.24 4.53 -10.07
CA ILE A 22 -6.12 3.80 -9.12
C ILE A 22 -7.13 2.90 -9.85
N ASP A 23 -7.60 3.29 -11.05
CA ASP A 23 -8.41 2.42 -11.91
C ASP A 23 -7.62 1.15 -12.31
N LYS A 24 -6.33 1.29 -12.65
CA LYS A 24 -5.49 0.14 -12.99
C LYS A 24 -5.15 -0.71 -11.76
N TRP A 25 -4.87 -0.09 -10.63
CA TRP A 25 -4.67 -0.76 -9.35
C TRP A 25 -5.86 -1.65 -8.98
N GLU A 26 -7.07 -1.12 -9.10
CA GLU A 26 -8.29 -1.87 -8.81
C GLU A 26 -8.48 -3.05 -9.77
N LYS A 27 -8.45 -2.79 -11.09
CA LYS A 27 -8.67 -3.81 -12.12
C LYS A 27 -7.65 -4.94 -12.05
N LEU A 28 -6.40 -4.58 -11.83
CA LEU A 28 -5.31 -5.55 -11.68
C LEU A 28 -5.48 -6.34 -10.38
N GLY A 29 -5.80 -5.66 -9.28
CA GLY A 29 -6.07 -6.27 -7.99
C GLY A 29 -7.17 -7.33 -8.06
N GLN A 30 -8.30 -7.01 -8.69
CA GLN A 30 -9.41 -7.94 -8.89
C GLN A 30 -9.03 -9.12 -9.79
N ARG A 31 -8.27 -8.86 -10.87
CA ARG A 31 -7.81 -9.89 -11.81
C ARG A 31 -6.91 -10.91 -11.17
N LEU A 32 -5.92 -10.43 -10.42
CA LEU A 32 -4.93 -11.29 -9.76
C LEU A 32 -5.49 -11.99 -8.51
N ASN A 33 -6.51 -11.41 -7.88
CA ASN A 33 -7.06 -11.90 -6.63
C ASN A 33 -8.58 -12.05 -6.70
N PRO A 34 -9.11 -12.96 -7.56
CA PRO A 34 -10.54 -13.10 -7.73
C PRO A 34 -11.21 -13.51 -6.40
N GLY A 35 -12.26 -12.77 -6.03
CA GLY A 35 -13.03 -13.02 -4.81
C GLY A 35 -12.40 -12.48 -3.53
N VAL A 36 -11.25 -11.81 -3.58
CA VAL A 36 -10.67 -11.13 -2.45
C VAL A 36 -11.29 -9.74 -2.29
N ASP A 37 -11.66 -9.39 -1.06
CA ASP A 37 -12.22 -8.08 -0.75
C ASP A 37 -11.17 -6.96 -0.96
N MET A 38 -11.58 -5.88 -1.62
CA MET A 38 -10.75 -4.69 -1.83
C MET A 38 -11.35 -3.47 -1.15
N LEU A 39 -10.48 -2.62 -0.59
CA LEU A 39 -10.85 -1.38 0.09
C LEU A 39 -9.90 -0.24 -0.29
N VAL A 40 -10.46 0.89 -0.66
CA VAL A 40 -9.72 2.14 -0.82
C VAL A 40 -10.05 3.07 0.33
N VAL A 41 -9.03 3.54 1.04
CA VAL A 41 -9.16 4.56 2.07
C VAL A 41 -8.69 5.89 1.49
N ASN A 42 -9.66 6.71 1.09
CA ASN A 42 -9.42 7.95 0.34
C ASN A 42 -9.32 9.17 1.25
N THR A 43 -8.30 9.97 1.04
CA THR A 43 -8.18 11.33 1.56
C THR A 43 -8.60 12.30 0.47
N PRO A 44 -9.59 13.18 0.70
CA PRO A 44 -10.13 14.02 -0.37
C PRO A 44 -9.07 15.01 -0.88
N ALA A 45 -8.99 15.14 -2.19
CA ALA A 45 -8.12 16.09 -2.88
C ALA A 45 -8.91 17.31 -3.42
N VAL A 46 -8.19 18.39 -3.66
CA VAL A 46 -8.73 19.59 -4.34
C VAL A 46 -7.74 19.97 -5.44
N PRO A 47 -8.14 19.87 -6.72
CA PRO A 47 -9.40 19.32 -7.23
C PRO A 47 -9.52 17.82 -6.97
N ASN A 48 -10.76 17.31 -6.87
CA ASN A 48 -11.02 15.90 -6.67
C ASN A 48 -11.16 15.20 -8.02
N HIS A 49 -10.30 14.23 -8.29
CA HIS A 49 -10.30 13.39 -9.49
C HIS A 49 -10.60 11.92 -9.18
N PHE A 50 -11.13 11.62 -7.99
CA PHE A 50 -11.40 10.24 -7.59
C PHE A 50 -12.40 9.58 -8.55
N PRO A 51 -12.04 8.46 -9.21
CA PRO A 51 -12.90 7.81 -10.21
C PRO A 51 -14.00 6.99 -9.55
N SER A 52 -14.98 6.59 -10.35
CA SER A 52 -15.91 5.53 -9.96
C SER A 52 -15.18 4.19 -10.03
N LEU A 53 -15.14 3.48 -8.92
CA LEU A 53 -14.56 2.14 -8.82
C LEU A 53 -15.65 1.07 -9.01
N HIS A 54 -15.25 -0.16 -9.18
CA HIS A 54 -16.16 -1.29 -9.29
C HIS A 54 -17.01 -1.43 -8.01
N PRO A 55 -18.29 -1.76 -8.09
CA PRO A 55 -19.20 -1.85 -6.92
C PRO A 55 -18.76 -2.82 -5.82
N SER A 56 -17.91 -3.80 -6.12
CA SER A 56 -17.35 -4.71 -5.12
C SER A 56 -16.19 -4.10 -4.34
N THR A 57 -15.56 -3.04 -4.85
CA THR A 57 -14.48 -2.33 -4.16
C THR A 57 -15.09 -1.35 -3.16
N LYS A 58 -14.82 -1.57 -1.90
CA LYS A 58 -15.27 -0.65 -0.84
C LYS A 58 -14.46 0.62 -0.87
N VAL A 59 -15.11 1.75 -0.59
CA VAL A 59 -14.44 3.04 -0.49
C VAL A 59 -14.83 3.71 0.81
N HIS A 60 -13.83 4.08 1.61
CA HIS A 60 -14.00 5.00 2.72
C HIS A 60 -13.34 6.32 2.38
N THR A 61 -14.08 7.41 2.43
CA THR A 61 -13.53 8.75 2.20
C THR A 61 -13.62 9.56 3.49
N PHE A 62 -12.48 10.09 3.94
CA PHE A 62 -12.46 11.01 5.08
C PHE A 62 -13.17 12.34 4.74
N PRO A 63 -13.75 12.99 5.75
CA PRO A 63 -14.41 14.29 5.53
C PRO A 63 -13.39 15.42 5.25
N ASP A 64 -12.14 15.24 5.62
CA ASP A 64 -11.08 16.24 5.56
C ASP A 64 -9.75 15.67 5.09
N ASN A 65 -8.94 16.54 4.53
CA ASN A 65 -7.54 16.28 4.24
C ASN A 65 -6.66 16.89 5.33
N ILE A 66 -6.06 16.07 6.16
CA ILE A 66 -5.13 16.53 7.20
C ILE A 66 -3.69 16.69 6.71
N GLY A 67 -3.49 16.57 5.41
CA GLY A 67 -2.15 16.65 4.79
C GLY A 67 -1.45 15.30 4.71
N HIS A 68 -0.35 15.29 3.96
CA HIS A 68 0.56 14.17 3.83
C HIS A 68 1.79 14.41 4.68
N LEU A 69 2.36 13.36 5.23
CA LEU A 69 3.58 13.44 6.03
C LEU A 69 4.69 14.15 5.26
N ARG A 70 5.13 15.31 5.77
CA ARG A 70 6.34 16.00 5.30
C ARG A 70 7.26 16.22 6.49
N SER A 71 8.49 15.84 6.34
CA SER A 71 9.51 15.79 7.39
C SER A 71 9.91 17.12 8.05
N ASN A 72 9.40 18.26 7.59
CA ASN A 72 10.05 19.54 7.87
C ASN A 72 9.18 20.65 8.48
N ASN A 73 7.93 20.40 8.88
CA ASN A 73 7.07 21.47 9.40
C ASN A 73 6.42 21.12 10.73
N ASP A 74 6.46 22.05 11.64
CA ASP A 74 5.80 21.98 12.94
C ASP A 74 4.29 21.75 12.81
N GLY A 75 3.76 20.80 13.56
CA GLY A 75 2.32 20.51 13.63
C GLY A 75 1.74 19.73 12.45
N GLN A 76 2.55 19.07 11.63
CA GLN A 76 2.04 18.26 10.53
C GLN A 76 1.37 16.97 11.01
N ARG A 77 0.29 16.63 10.32
CA ARG A 77 -0.51 15.46 10.57
C ARG A 77 -0.17 14.38 9.56
N ASP A 78 -0.17 13.14 10.02
CA ASP A 78 0.09 11.98 9.20
C ASP A 78 -1.21 11.45 8.57
N GLY A 79 -1.61 12.03 7.44
CA GLY A 79 -2.80 11.61 6.69
C GLY A 79 -2.64 10.22 6.09
N TRP A 80 -1.44 9.85 5.69
CA TRP A 80 -1.12 8.51 5.22
C TRP A 80 -1.30 7.49 6.34
N GLY A 81 -0.69 7.71 7.51
CA GLY A 81 -0.81 6.82 8.66
C GLY A 81 -2.24 6.74 9.18
N ARG A 82 -3.02 7.84 9.15
CA ARG A 82 -4.44 7.81 9.47
C ARG A 82 -5.19 6.84 8.58
N ALA A 83 -4.96 6.92 7.28
CA ALA A 83 -5.65 6.07 6.32
C ALA A 83 -5.21 4.60 6.42
N MET A 84 -3.91 4.36 6.58
CA MET A 84 -3.35 3.01 6.81
C MET A 84 -3.93 2.39 8.09
N CYS A 85 -3.93 3.10 9.21
CA CYS A 85 -4.48 2.62 10.48
C CYS A 85 -5.99 2.40 10.43
N TRP A 86 -6.73 3.24 9.70
CA TRP A 86 -8.16 3.05 9.54
C TRP A 86 -8.48 1.74 8.79
N GLY A 87 -7.76 1.46 7.69
CA GLY A 87 -7.90 0.20 6.96
C GLY A 87 -7.52 -1.02 7.79
N ALA A 88 -6.46 -0.90 8.59
CA ALA A 88 -6.06 -1.94 9.54
C ALA A 88 -7.15 -2.21 10.60
N GLN A 89 -7.73 -1.15 11.17
CA GLN A 89 -8.84 -1.28 12.13
C GLN A 89 -10.06 -1.91 11.46
N TYR A 90 -10.40 -1.47 10.24
CA TYR A 90 -11.48 -2.08 9.47
C TYR A 90 -11.28 -3.59 9.29
N ALA A 91 -10.06 -4.04 8.99
CA ALA A 91 -9.75 -5.47 8.85
C ALA A 91 -9.96 -6.23 10.18
N MET A 92 -9.54 -5.64 11.30
CA MET A 92 -9.73 -6.23 12.62
C MET A 92 -11.22 -6.34 13.01
N ASP A 93 -12.03 -5.34 12.65
CA ASP A 93 -13.46 -5.29 13.00
C ASP A 93 -14.36 -6.16 12.12
N ASN A 94 -13.85 -6.61 10.96
CA ASN A 94 -14.61 -7.37 9.96
C ASN A 94 -14.09 -8.80 9.72
N ASP A 95 -13.43 -9.39 10.74
CA ASP A 95 -12.99 -10.78 10.78
C ASP A 95 -12.07 -11.22 9.63
N TYR A 96 -11.27 -10.30 9.11
CA TYR A 96 -10.18 -10.68 8.22
C TYR A 96 -9.09 -11.39 9.02
N THR A 97 -8.40 -12.34 8.37
CA THR A 97 -7.28 -13.09 8.95
C THR A 97 -5.94 -12.54 8.49
N SER A 98 -5.90 -11.89 7.35
CA SER A 98 -4.70 -11.31 6.76
C SER A 98 -5.03 -10.01 6.04
N ILE A 99 -4.06 -9.12 5.98
CA ILE A 99 -4.12 -7.93 5.13
C ILE A 99 -2.98 -7.92 4.12
N ALA A 100 -3.25 -7.34 2.97
CA ALA A 100 -2.27 -6.81 2.03
C ALA A 100 -2.49 -5.30 1.93
N PHE A 101 -1.64 -4.52 2.59
CA PHE A 101 -1.58 -3.08 2.38
C PHE A 101 -0.79 -2.82 1.09
N VAL A 102 -1.45 -2.25 0.11
CA VAL A 102 -0.89 -1.93 -1.21
C VAL A 102 -1.32 -0.51 -1.55
N GLU A 103 -0.43 0.46 -1.43
CA GLU A 103 -0.75 1.84 -1.76
C GLU A 103 -1.36 1.95 -3.16
N CYS A 104 -2.41 2.77 -3.33
CA CYS A 104 -3.15 2.85 -4.60
C CYS A 104 -2.34 3.41 -5.78
N LEU A 105 -1.10 3.82 -5.54
CA LEU A 105 -0.12 4.22 -6.57
C LEU A 105 0.88 3.10 -6.90
N LEU A 106 0.67 1.90 -6.37
CA LEU A 106 1.55 0.76 -6.57
C LEU A 106 0.83 -0.34 -7.37
N LEU A 107 1.42 -0.77 -8.48
CA LEU A 107 0.98 -1.95 -9.22
C LEU A 107 1.81 -3.18 -8.82
N PHE A 108 1.21 -4.36 -8.92
CA PHE A 108 1.82 -5.63 -8.55
C PHE A 108 1.54 -6.72 -9.59
N ALA A 109 2.47 -7.67 -9.72
CA ALA A 109 2.44 -8.67 -10.78
C ALA A 109 1.83 -10.01 -10.33
N GLU A 110 1.89 -10.32 -9.03
CA GLU A 110 1.50 -11.61 -8.49
C GLU A 110 0.32 -11.52 -7.51
N PRO A 111 -0.49 -12.59 -7.35
CA PRO A 111 -1.51 -12.64 -6.32
C PRO A 111 -0.95 -12.39 -4.92
N VAL A 112 -1.63 -11.59 -4.11
CA VAL A 112 -1.19 -11.29 -2.73
C VAL A 112 -1.08 -12.55 -1.85
N SER A 113 -1.83 -13.60 -2.18
CA SER A 113 -1.76 -14.88 -1.49
C SER A 113 -0.38 -15.54 -1.54
N VAL A 114 0.39 -15.32 -2.61
CA VAL A 114 1.77 -15.83 -2.73
C VAL A 114 2.62 -15.33 -1.57
N TYR A 115 2.58 -14.03 -1.32
CA TYR A 115 3.38 -13.37 -0.27
C TYR A 115 2.85 -13.69 1.14
N ILE A 116 1.53 -13.73 1.32
CA ILE A 116 0.90 -14.06 2.61
C ILE A 116 1.22 -15.50 2.99
N ASN A 117 1.13 -16.44 2.05
CA ASN A 117 1.42 -17.84 2.31
C ASN A 117 2.90 -18.06 2.65
N ASP A 118 3.80 -17.41 1.94
CA ASP A 118 5.22 -17.48 2.23
C ASP A 118 5.56 -16.86 3.61
N MET A 119 4.95 -15.74 3.96
CA MET A 119 5.05 -15.13 5.29
C MET A 119 4.64 -16.13 6.39
N LYS A 120 3.47 -16.76 6.23
CA LYS A 120 2.93 -17.72 7.20
C LYS A 120 3.76 -19.00 7.28
N ALA A 121 4.21 -19.53 6.15
CA ALA A 121 5.05 -20.74 6.09
C ALA A 121 6.36 -20.56 6.86
N GLN A 122 6.85 -19.35 7.00
CA GLN A 122 8.04 -19.02 7.77
C GLN A 122 7.74 -18.58 9.21
N GLY A 123 6.50 -18.73 9.68
CA GLY A 123 6.09 -18.34 11.03
C GLY A 123 6.22 -16.84 11.29
N LYS A 124 6.11 -16.01 10.24
CA LYS A 124 6.18 -14.56 10.35
C LYS A 124 4.79 -13.95 10.40
N VAL A 125 4.66 -12.87 11.13
CA VAL A 125 3.41 -12.12 11.32
C VAL A 125 3.32 -10.89 10.42
N MET A 126 4.43 -10.50 9.81
CA MET A 126 4.51 -9.39 8.86
C MET A 126 5.56 -9.67 7.80
N ALA A 127 5.26 -9.29 6.57
CA ALA A 127 6.19 -9.34 5.44
C ALA A 127 6.15 -8.02 4.67
N GLN A 128 7.26 -7.66 4.05
CA GLN A 128 7.41 -6.42 3.29
C GLN A 128 8.58 -6.51 2.33
N PRO A 129 8.63 -5.69 1.28
CA PRO A 129 9.82 -5.52 0.47
C PRO A 129 10.96 -4.92 1.31
N HIS A 130 12.17 -5.33 0.98
CA HIS A 130 13.37 -4.71 1.53
C HIS A 130 13.82 -3.59 0.61
N SER A 131 13.78 -2.37 1.10
CA SER A 131 14.33 -1.23 0.36
C SER A 131 15.86 -1.21 0.53
N SER A 132 16.60 -1.66 -0.49
CA SER A 132 18.04 -1.40 -0.60
C SER A 132 18.22 -0.02 -1.26
N PRO A 133 19.08 0.88 -0.79
CA PRO A 133 20.24 0.69 0.08
C PRO A 133 20.03 1.08 1.55
N HIS A 134 18.82 1.42 1.95
CA HIS A 134 18.61 2.10 3.23
C HIS A 134 18.25 1.19 4.41
N ASN A 135 18.10 -0.11 4.21
CA ASN A 135 17.67 -1.07 5.25
C ASN A 135 16.30 -0.71 5.88
N TRP A 136 15.48 0.08 5.21
CA TRP A 136 14.18 0.51 5.69
C TRP A 136 13.07 -0.35 5.11
N MET A 137 11.95 -0.36 5.82
CA MET A 137 10.70 -0.90 5.32
C MET A 137 10.18 0.01 4.21
N GLU A 138 9.70 -0.60 3.14
CA GLU A 138 8.92 0.15 2.17
C GLU A 138 7.49 0.31 2.69
N SER A 139 7.08 1.54 2.98
CA SER A 139 5.76 1.80 3.56
C SER A 139 4.61 1.61 2.56
N ALA A 140 4.89 1.66 1.27
CA ALA A 140 3.87 1.51 0.23
C ALA A 140 3.28 0.10 0.11
N LEU A 141 3.94 -0.91 0.70
CA LEU A 141 3.55 -2.30 0.62
C LEU A 141 3.95 -3.09 1.87
N PHE A 142 2.97 -3.75 2.49
CA PHE A 142 3.24 -4.78 3.49
C PHE A 142 2.07 -5.77 3.62
N PHE A 143 2.37 -6.93 4.14
CA PHE A 143 1.41 -7.98 4.48
C PHE A 143 1.47 -8.23 5.97
N ALA A 144 0.32 -8.45 6.62
CA ALA A 144 0.30 -8.72 8.05
C ALA A 144 -0.81 -9.69 8.45
N ASP A 145 -0.55 -10.42 9.53
CA ASP A 145 -1.52 -11.24 10.23
C ASP A 145 -2.42 -10.36 11.12
N VAL A 146 -3.73 -10.52 11.00
CA VAL A 146 -4.69 -9.67 11.73
C VAL A 146 -4.77 -10.05 13.21
N ALA A 147 -4.53 -11.32 13.58
CA ALA A 147 -4.48 -11.70 14.99
C ALA A 147 -3.31 -11.01 15.70
N TRP A 148 -2.13 -11.00 15.08
CA TRP A 148 -0.99 -10.23 15.59
C TRP A 148 -1.29 -8.73 15.69
N MET A 149 -2.00 -8.15 14.71
CA MET A 149 -2.38 -6.74 14.77
C MET A 149 -3.32 -6.43 15.95
N ARG A 150 -4.25 -7.33 16.27
CA ARG A 150 -5.12 -7.24 17.46
C ARG A 150 -4.32 -7.35 18.74
N GLU A 151 -3.50 -8.37 18.88
CA GLU A 151 -2.66 -8.62 20.05
C GLU A 151 -1.74 -7.44 20.37
N THR A 152 -1.18 -6.83 19.34
CA THR A 152 -0.28 -5.69 19.49
C THR A 152 -0.99 -4.35 19.56
N ASN A 153 -2.30 -4.30 19.36
CA ASN A 153 -3.05 -3.04 19.21
C ASN A 153 -2.40 -2.11 18.17
N PHE A 154 -2.19 -2.66 16.97
CA PHE A 154 -1.39 -2.08 15.92
C PHE A 154 -1.70 -0.59 15.62
N PRO A 155 -2.97 -0.16 15.40
CA PRO A 155 -3.25 1.25 15.11
C PRO A 155 -2.86 2.19 16.25
N MET A 156 -3.08 1.79 17.51
CA MET A 156 -2.73 2.60 18.68
C MET A 156 -1.22 2.67 18.87
N ARG A 157 -0.52 1.58 18.64
CA ARG A 157 0.96 1.55 18.70
C ARG A 157 1.62 2.32 17.56
N TYR A 158 1.00 2.36 16.41
CA TYR A 158 1.42 3.27 15.34
C TYR A 158 1.20 4.74 15.74
N ASN A 159 0.47 4.98 16.84
CA ASN A 159 0.18 6.28 17.41
C ASN A 159 -0.91 7.05 16.65
N TRP A 160 -1.93 6.35 16.20
CA TRP A 160 -3.18 6.97 15.78
C TRP A 160 -4.17 6.90 16.96
N PRO A 161 -4.87 7.92 17.36
CA PRO A 161 -5.24 9.16 16.68
C PRO A 161 -4.41 10.40 17.03
N GLY A 162 -3.35 10.25 17.76
CA GLY A 162 -2.52 11.38 18.20
C GLY A 162 -1.62 12.00 17.15
N MET A 163 -1.72 11.64 15.93
CA MET A 163 -0.99 11.91 14.68
C MET A 163 -0.38 13.30 14.47
N LEU A 164 -0.08 13.99 15.55
CA LEU A 164 0.75 15.18 15.54
C LEU A 164 2.22 14.74 15.67
N TRP A 165 2.96 14.93 14.62
CA TRP A 165 4.40 14.76 14.65
C TRP A 165 5.01 16.02 15.25
N THR A 166 5.75 15.87 16.34
CA THR A 166 6.58 16.96 16.82
C THR A 166 7.85 17.02 15.99
N ALA A 167 8.42 18.20 15.82
CA ALA A 167 9.63 18.44 15.03
C ALA A 167 10.85 17.56 15.43
N SER A 168 10.83 17.01 16.64
CA SER A 168 11.86 16.10 17.16
C SER A 168 11.66 14.63 16.75
N SER A 169 10.48 14.27 16.21
CA SER A 169 10.20 12.89 15.80
C SER A 169 10.38 12.74 14.30
N HIS A 170 11.60 12.71 13.80
CA HIS A 170 11.93 12.34 12.41
C HIS A 170 11.62 10.88 12.09
N ILE A 171 10.46 10.39 12.57
CA ILE A 171 10.10 8.99 12.42
C ILE A 171 9.16 8.88 11.24
N PHE A 172 9.73 8.57 10.08
CA PHE A 172 8.97 8.21 8.89
C PHE A 172 8.07 7.00 9.15
N PRO A 173 6.98 6.80 8.37
CA PRO A 173 6.13 5.61 8.43
C PRO A 173 6.94 4.30 8.48
N GLU A 174 8.01 4.23 7.70
CA GLU A 174 8.94 3.11 7.61
C GLU A 174 9.55 2.78 8.99
N HIS A 175 10.04 3.77 9.71
CA HIS A 175 10.62 3.58 11.03
C HIS A 175 9.60 3.08 12.05
N ARG A 176 8.36 3.59 12.00
CA ARG A 176 7.29 3.14 12.89
C ARG A 176 6.88 1.71 12.62
N LEU A 177 6.68 1.35 11.36
CA LEU A 177 6.40 -0.02 10.98
C LEU A 177 7.53 -0.95 11.44
N THR A 178 8.80 -0.57 11.22
CA THR A 178 9.97 -1.32 11.71
C THR A 178 9.96 -1.48 13.23
N SER A 179 9.57 -0.45 13.97
CA SER A 179 9.49 -0.53 15.43
C SER A 179 8.36 -1.44 15.93
N LEU A 180 7.27 -1.53 15.17
CA LEU A 180 6.14 -2.40 15.50
C LEU A 180 6.45 -3.87 15.24
N CYS A 181 7.21 -4.17 14.18
CA CYS A 181 7.63 -5.50 13.82
C CYS A 181 9.14 -5.53 13.51
N PRO A 182 10.01 -5.63 14.52
CA PRO A 182 11.46 -5.52 14.33
C PRO A 182 12.09 -6.69 13.56
N LYS A 183 11.33 -7.75 13.32
CA LYS A 183 11.79 -8.93 12.55
C LYS A 183 10.75 -9.36 11.51
N PRO A 184 10.34 -8.47 10.59
CA PRO A 184 9.45 -8.87 9.52
C PRO A 184 10.15 -9.87 8.60
N LYS A 185 9.36 -10.54 7.75
CA LYS A 185 9.94 -11.20 6.60
C LYS A 185 10.25 -10.16 5.53
N TYR A 186 11.47 -10.17 5.06
CA TYR A 186 11.82 -9.45 3.85
C TYR A 186 11.46 -10.30 2.63
N LEU A 187 10.63 -9.74 1.76
CA LEU A 187 10.27 -10.36 0.49
C LEU A 187 11.44 -10.18 -0.49
N GLY A 188 11.84 -11.27 -1.13
CA GLY A 188 12.83 -11.21 -2.21
C GLY A 188 12.21 -10.74 -3.52
N VAL A 189 11.55 -9.60 -3.49
CA VAL A 189 10.84 -9.03 -4.65
C VAL A 189 11.66 -7.93 -5.30
N HIS A 190 11.60 -7.86 -6.62
CA HIS A 190 12.19 -6.78 -7.40
C HIS A 190 11.20 -5.63 -7.50
N MET A 191 11.47 -4.55 -6.76
CA MET A 191 10.64 -3.34 -6.80
C MET A 191 11.32 -2.27 -7.65
N LEU A 192 10.60 -1.75 -8.63
CA LEU A 192 10.98 -0.55 -9.36
C LEU A 192 10.20 0.65 -8.80
N GLY A 193 10.89 1.72 -8.55
CA GLY A 193 10.28 2.97 -8.12
C GLY A 193 10.85 3.47 -6.82
N CYS A 194 10.43 4.61 -6.47
CA CYS A 194 10.78 5.45 -5.36
C CYS A 194 11.86 6.49 -5.57
N ARG A 195 12.65 6.56 -6.57
CA ARG A 195 13.53 7.73 -6.81
C ARG A 195 14.49 7.60 -8.02
N ASP A 196 14.55 6.43 -8.66
CA ASP A 196 15.35 6.24 -9.90
C ASP A 196 14.54 6.57 -11.17
N GLU A 197 13.59 7.46 -11.05
CA GLU A 197 12.37 7.59 -11.87
C GLU A 197 12.57 8.32 -13.19
N GLU A 198 13.75 8.82 -13.47
CA GLU A 198 13.92 9.68 -14.62
C GLU A 198 14.27 8.92 -15.90
N ARG A 199 14.71 7.67 -15.81
CA ARG A 199 15.03 6.90 -17.00
C ARG A 199 13.80 6.14 -17.55
N PRO A 200 13.66 6.06 -18.89
CA PRO A 200 12.68 5.17 -19.50
C PRO A 200 12.98 3.71 -19.15
N VAL A 201 11.93 2.96 -18.81
CA VAL A 201 12.01 1.52 -18.57
C VAL A 201 11.54 0.79 -19.83
N THR A 202 12.32 -0.17 -20.31
CA THR A 202 11.92 -1.02 -21.45
C THR A 202 10.84 -2.01 -21.04
N LEU A 203 10.12 -2.60 -22.00
CA LEU A 203 9.13 -3.66 -21.72
C LEU A 203 9.76 -4.87 -21.03
N GLU A 204 10.96 -5.25 -21.44
CA GLU A 204 11.71 -6.35 -20.84
C GLU A 204 12.08 -6.06 -19.39
N GLU A 205 12.63 -4.86 -19.13
CA GLU A 205 12.92 -4.43 -17.75
C GLU A 205 11.65 -4.34 -16.91
N ALA A 206 10.56 -3.79 -17.44
CA ALA A 206 9.29 -3.68 -16.72
C ALA A 206 8.73 -5.06 -16.33
N GLY A 207 8.88 -6.08 -17.17
CA GLY A 207 8.49 -7.45 -16.89
C GLY A 207 9.37 -8.17 -15.86
N TYR A 208 10.51 -7.62 -15.51
CA TYR A 208 11.39 -8.16 -14.47
C TYR A 208 10.98 -7.75 -13.04
N TYR A 209 10.23 -6.64 -12.89
CA TYR A 209 9.85 -6.12 -11.58
C TYR A 209 8.51 -6.69 -11.12
N ASP A 210 8.44 -7.15 -9.89
CA ASP A 210 7.20 -7.67 -9.28
C ASP A 210 6.28 -6.53 -8.83
N TRP A 211 6.84 -5.33 -8.59
CA TRP A 211 6.14 -4.18 -8.03
C TRP A 211 6.64 -2.88 -8.66
N LEU A 212 5.70 -1.98 -8.94
CA LEU A 212 5.99 -0.67 -9.50
C LEU A 212 5.25 0.42 -8.75
N THR A 213 5.96 1.43 -8.27
CA THR A 213 5.39 2.59 -7.58
C THR A 213 6.09 3.90 -7.97
N HIS A 214 5.43 5.03 -7.76
CA HIS A 214 5.96 6.40 -7.94
C HIS A 214 6.65 6.65 -9.29
N SER A 215 6.15 6.07 -10.35
CA SER A 215 6.71 6.19 -11.70
C SER A 215 5.86 7.05 -12.62
N LYS A 216 6.36 7.33 -13.81
CA LYS A 216 5.61 7.99 -14.88
C LYS A 216 4.59 7.02 -15.47
N ARG A 217 3.51 7.54 -16.02
CA ARG A 217 2.45 6.75 -16.65
C ARG A 217 2.99 5.76 -17.70
N ALA A 218 3.92 6.17 -18.55
CA ALA A 218 4.53 5.29 -19.55
C ALA A 218 5.21 4.06 -18.94
N THR A 219 5.82 4.19 -17.75
CA THR A 219 6.42 3.07 -17.02
C THR A 219 5.36 2.12 -16.47
N TYR A 220 4.25 2.63 -15.95
CA TYR A 220 3.12 1.79 -15.54
C TYR A 220 2.49 1.05 -16.73
N GLU A 221 2.37 1.69 -17.88
CA GLU A 221 1.89 1.06 -19.10
C GLU A 221 2.85 -0.06 -19.57
N ALA A 222 4.16 0.18 -19.50
CA ALA A 222 5.17 -0.83 -19.80
C ALA A 222 5.10 -2.02 -18.83
N PHE A 223 4.92 -1.76 -17.53
CA PHE A 223 4.73 -2.79 -16.52
C PHE A 223 3.51 -3.66 -16.83
N LEU A 224 2.35 -3.07 -17.10
CA LEU A 224 1.15 -3.82 -17.45
C LEU A 224 1.33 -4.68 -18.70
N ARG A 225 1.99 -4.16 -19.74
CA ARG A 225 2.28 -4.94 -20.95
C ARG A 225 3.28 -6.06 -20.70
N GLY A 226 4.35 -5.78 -19.93
CA GLY A 226 5.40 -6.76 -19.60
C GLY A 226 4.86 -7.96 -18.84
N HIS A 227 3.83 -7.74 -18.01
CA HIS A 227 3.15 -8.80 -17.26
C HIS A 227 1.89 -9.36 -17.94
N GLY A 228 1.67 -9.06 -19.21
CA GLY A 228 0.54 -9.60 -19.98
C GLY A 228 -0.81 -8.96 -19.69
N HIS A 229 -0.83 -7.79 -19.05
CA HIS A 229 -2.04 -7.04 -18.69
C HIS A 229 -2.27 -5.81 -19.59
N GLY A 230 -1.70 -5.81 -20.79
CA GLY A 230 -1.84 -4.69 -21.73
C GLY A 230 -3.28 -4.36 -22.14
N ASP A 231 -4.20 -5.30 -21.99
CA ASP A 231 -5.64 -5.12 -22.22
C ASP A 231 -6.33 -4.23 -21.16
N LEU A 232 -5.66 -3.95 -20.04
CA LEU A 232 -6.13 -3.00 -19.02
C LEU A 232 -5.84 -1.53 -19.40
N LEU A 233 -5.05 -1.27 -20.44
CA LEU A 233 -4.74 0.08 -20.91
C LEU A 233 -5.88 0.66 -21.76
#